data_bc757c3fec36f21aa330c6cb6be37fad
#
_entry.id   bc757c3fec36f21aa330c6cb6be37fad
#
_cell.length_a   1.000
_cell.length_b   1.000
_cell.length_c   1.000
_cell.angle_alpha   90.00
_cell.angle_beta   90.00
_cell.angle_gamma   90.00
#
_symmetry.space_group_name_H-M   'P 1'
#
loop_
_entity.id
_entity.type
_entity.pdbx_description
1 polymer ?
#
loop_
_entity_poly.entity_id
_entity_poly.type
_entity_poly.pdbx_seq_one_letter_code
_entity_poly.pdbx_strand_id
1 'polypeptide(L)'
;MLEKRNQLPQEQFIDEENFIYCLEGVQDIETDKVTEAQESLEQLAMKYGIASIYKTCDTIEGLEDSLNALVLDDHNFKDYEIIYLVMHGEANSICLNDYYYTLQEIAELFEGRLKGKILHFSNAKILDLDEEESQYFLDITGAKAVSGYGNAYNGVSSANLDKAFFNLFKEDDDMFEVVEELHQRHYNVCKLLDFRLYY
;
A
#
# COMPACT_ATOMS: atom_id res chain seq x y z
N MET A 1 31.11 12.87 50.74
CA MET A 1 29.74 12.57 50.27
C MET A 1 29.70 12.93 48.78
N LEU A 2 29.71 11.92 47.93
CA LEU A 2 29.67 12.07 46.48
C LEU A 2 28.22 11.80 46.05
N GLU A 3 27.58 12.84 45.56
CA GLU A 3 26.23 12.74 44.97
C GLU A 3 26.29 11.90 43.68
N LYS A 4 25.64 10.75 43.68
CA LYS A 4 25.34 9.97 42.51
C LYS A 4 24.27 10.71 41.71
N ARG A 5 24.63 11.36 40.58
CA ARG A 5 23.69 11.80 39.55
C ARG A 5 23.08 10.51 38.96
N ASN A 6 21.80 10.31 39.22
CA ASN A 6 20.95 9.39 38.47
C ASN A 6 20.84 9.91 37.02
N GLN A 7 21.54 9.27 36.11
CA GLN A 7 21.24 9.40 34.69
C GLN A 7 19.95 8.65 34.44
N LEU A 8 18.90 9.38 34.07
CA LEU A 8 17.68 8.83 33.46
C LEU A 8 18.07 8.10 32.18
N PRO A 9 17.44 6.96 31.87
CA PRO A 9 17.66 6.28 30.59
C PRO A 9 17.31 7.25 29.49
N GLN A 10 18.23 7.48 28.54
CA GLN A 10 17.89 8.09 27.27
C GLN A 10 16.87 7.15 26.61
N GLU A 11 15.63 7.60 26.49
CA GLU A 11 14.68 7.02 25.55
C GLU A 11 15.37 7.06 24.20
N GLN A 12 15.75 5.91 23.70
CA GLN A 12 16.10 5.75 22.30
C GLN A 12 14.82 6.05 21.53
N PHE A 13 14.73 7.25 20.98
CA PHE A 13 13.83 7.51 19.87
C PHE A 13 14.29 6.57 18.76
N ILE A 14 13.59 5.45 18.61
CA ILE A 14 13.62 4.68 17.39
C ILE A 14 12.99 5.63 16.38
N ASP A 15 13.78 6.12 15.44
CA ASP A 15 13.25 6.76 14.24
C ASP A 15 12.40 5.66 13.57
N GLU A 16 11.10 5.69 13.81
CA GLU A 16 10.14 4.84 13.12
C GLU A 16 10.05 5.38 11.69
N GLU A 17 10.90 4.85 10.82
CA GLU A 17 10.83 5.15 9.40
C GLU A 17 9.47 4.69 8.91
N ASN A 18 8.66 5.61 8.38
CA ASN A 18 7.38 5.29 7.79
C ASN A 18 7.61 4.42 6.56
N PHE A 19 7.14 3.18 6.61
CA PHE A 19 7.35 2.18 5.57
C PHE A 19 6.21 2.16 4.54
N ILE A 20 4.99 2.46 4.98
CA ILE A 20 3.78 2.42 4.16
C ILE A 20 3.14 3.80 4.10
N TYR A 21 2.85 4.28 2.89
CA TYR A 21 1.87 5.33 2.67
C TYR A 21 0.58 4.70 2.19
N CYS A 22 -0.50 4.87 2.95
CA CYS A 22 -1.83 4.36 2.62
C CYS A 22 -2.76 5.51 2.24
N LEU A 23 -3.44 5.36 1.11
CA LEU A 23 -4.55 6.23 0.70
C LEU A 23 -5.79 5.36 0.46
N GLU A 24 -6.85 5.61 1.23
CA GLU A 24 -8.09 4.86 1.14
C GLU A 24 -9.21 5.71 0.52
N GLY A 25 -9.88 5.16 -0.48
CA GLY A 25 -11.11 5.72 -1.02
C GLY A 25 -12.30 5.43 -0.10
N VAL A 26 -12.88 6.47 0.46
CA VAL A 26 -14.05 6.39 1.37
C VAL A 26 -15.26 7.08 0.72
N GLN A 27 -16.46 6.80 1.22
CA GLN A 27 -17.67 7.44 0.71
C GLN A 27 -17.83 8.89 1.20
N ASP A 28 -17.28 9.19 2.37
CA ASP A 28 -17.40 10.49 3.03
C ASP A 28 -16.23 10.66 3.99
N ILE A 29 -15.37 11.64 3.70
CA ILE A 29 -14.19 11.97 4.51
C ILE A 29 -14.55 12.60 5.87
N GLU A 30 -15.77 13.09 6.06
CA GLU A 30 -16.22 13.68 7.33
C GLU A 30 -16.64 12.61 8.36
N THR A 31 -16.65 11.34 7.97
CA THR A 31 -17.05 10.25 8.86
C THR A 31 -15.87 9.78 9.69
N ASP A 32 -15.92 9.98 11.01
CA ASP A 32 -14.93 9.49 12.01
C ASP A 32 -14.98 7.97 12.22
N LYS A 33 -15.28 7.20 11.18
CA LYS A 33 -15.39 5.74 11.27
C LYS A 33 -14.04 5.10 10.97
N VAL A 34 -13.52 4.35 11.93
CA VAL A 34 -12.31 3.53 11.72
C VAL A 34 -12.60 2.48 10.64
N THR A 35 -11.76 2.41 9.65
CA THR A 35 -11.87 1.47 8.53
C THR A 35 -11.06 0.20 8.79
N GLU A 36 -11.32 -0.86 8.02
CA GLU A 36 -10.55 -2.10 8.10
C GLU A 36 -9.08 -1.89 7.72
N ALA A 37 -8.81 -1.00 6.76
CA ALA A 37 -7.45 -0.66 6.36
C ALA A 37 -6.70 0.02 7.51
N GLN A 38 -7.33 1.00 8.17
CA GLN A 38 -6.74 1.67 9.33
C GLN A 38 -6.44 0.69 10.46
N GLU A 39 -7.40 -0.17 10.85
CA GLU A 39 -7.19 -1.21 11.87
C GLU A 39 -6.04 -2.16 11.49
N SER A 40 -5.91 -2.51 10.22
CA SER A 40 -4.85 -3.38 9.70
C SER A 40 -3.47 -2.73 9.82
N LEU A 41 -3.36 -1.44 9.51
CA LEU A 41 -2.12 -0.67 9.66
C LEU A 41 -1.70 -0.53 11.13
N GLU A 42 -2.66 -0.29 12.04
CA GLU A 42 -2.39 -0.27 13.47
C GLU A 42 -1.87 -1.63 13.97
N GLN A 43 -2.44 -2.73 13.48
CA GLN A 43 -1.95 -4.08 13.81
C GLN A 43 -0.54 -4.35 13.27
N LEU A 44 -0.21 -3.86 12.06
CA LEU A 44 1.13 -3.94 11.50
C LEU A 44 2.15 -3.19 12.36
N ALA A 45 1.80 -1.98 12.80
CA ALA A 45 2.65 -1.19 13.67
C ALA A 45 2.88 -1.89 15.01
N MET A 46 1.81 -2.34 15.68
CA MET A 46 1.91 -2.99 16.99
C MET A 46 2.63 -4.35 16.96
N LYS A 47 2.41 -5.16 15.93
CA LYS A 47 2.89 -6.54 15.90
C LYS A 47 4.25 -6.69 15.22
N TYR A 48 4.50 -5.88 14.19
CA TYR A 48 5.68 -6.03 13.34
C TYR A 48 6.57 -4.77 13.30
N GLY A 49 6.18 -3.69 14.01
CA GLY A 49 6.93 -2.44 14.00
C GLY A 49 6.98 -1.80 12.60
N ILE A 50 5.91 -1.97 11.80
CA ILE A 50 5.78 -1.38 10.46
C ILE A 50 4.98 -0.10 10.60
N ALA A 51 5.65 1.05 10.52
CA ALA A 51 5.01 2.34 10.60
C ALA A 51 4.34 2.73 9.26
N SER A 52 3.25 3.49 9.34
CA SER A 52 2.50 3.92 8.17
C SER A 52 1.91 5.31 8.35
N ILE A 53 1.73 6.01 7.22
CA ILE A 53 0.87 7.18 7.13
C ILE A 53 -0.45 6.73 6.48
N TYR A 54 -1.57 7.12 7.08
CA TYR A 54 -2.90 6.82 6.56
C TYR A 54 -3.63 8.10 6.21
N LYS A 55 -4.17 8.15 4.99
CA LYS A 55 -5.02 9.24 4.48
C LYS A 55 -6.24 8.68 3.76
N THR A 56 -7.25 9.51 3.60
CA THR A 56 -8.49 9.18 2.89
C THR A 56 -8.78 10.19 1.79
N CYS A 57 -9.50 9.73 0.75
CA CYS A 57 -10.11 10.58 -0.26
C CYS A 57 -11.49 10.02 -0.63
N ASP A 58 -12.40 10.89 -1.11
CA ASP A 58 -13.76 10.52 -1.51
C ASP A 58 -14.09 10.92 -2.96
N THR A 59 -13.20 11.65 -3.62
CA THR A 59 -13.33 12.10 -5.01
C THR A 59 -12.06 11.84 -5.80
N ILE A 60 -12.19 11.89 -7.13
CA ILE A 60 -11.04 11.76 -8.04
C ILE A 60 -10.06 12.93 -7.83
N GLU A 61 -10.57 14.13 -7.68
CA GLU A 61 -9.75 15.31 -7.40
C GLU A 61 -9.00 15.17 -6.07
N GLY A 62 -9.66 14.64 -5.03
CA GLY A 62 -9.02 14.34 -3.74
C GLY A 62 -7.94 13.27 -3.83
N LEU A 63 -8.12 12.27 -4.70
CA LEU A 63 -7.09 11.29 -5.02
C LEU A 63 -5.89 11.95 -5.69
N GLU A 64 -6.12 12.70 -6.78
CA GLU A 64 -5.06 13.40 -7.52
C GLU A 64 -4.28 14.37 -6.62
N ASP A 65 -4.97 15.18 -5.83
CA ASP A 65 -4.36 16.10 -4.89
C ASP A 65 -3.51 15.38 -3.84
N SER A 66 -4.01 14.24 -3.32
CA SER A 66 -3.29 13.43 -2.33
C SER A 66 -2.04 12.80 -2.91
N LEU A 67 -2.10 12.27 -4.14
CA LEU A 67 -0.97 11.67 -4.83
C LEU A 67 0.06 12.73 -5.27
N ASN A 68 -0.41 13.88 -5.75
CA ASN A 68 0.48 15.00 -6.08
C ASN A 68 1.19 15.53 -4.83
N ALA A 69 0.48 15.71 -3.72
CA ALA A 69 1.09 16.14 -2.46
C ALA A 69 2.11 15.11 -1.95
N LEU A 70 1.82 13.81 -2.05
CA LEU A 70 2.75 12.74 -1.70
C LEU A 70 4.05 12.84 -2.50
N VAL A 71 3.93 12.97 -3.82
CA VAL A 71 5.07 12.89 -4.74
C VAL A 71 5.90 14.17 -4.76
N LEU A 72 5.26 15.36 -4.58
CA LEU A 72 5.91 16.65 -4.73
C LEU A 72 6.30 17.31 -3.40
N ASP A 73 5.48 17.15 -2.37
CA ASP A 73 5.56 17.94 -1.14
C ASP A 73 5.93 17.11 0.10
N ASP A 74 5.71 15.78 0.07
CA ASP A 74 6.00 14.94 1.23
C ASP A 74 7.50 14.69 1.38
N HIS A 75 8.08 15.24 2.45
CA HIS A 75 9.50 15.07 2.75
C HIS A 75 9.90 13.64 3.09
N ASN A 76 8.92 12.81 3.51
CA ASN A 76 9.12 11.40 3.85
C ASN A 76 8.90 10.47 2.63
N PHE A 77 8.59 10.99 1.45
CA PHE A 77 8.30 10.17 0.27
C PHE A 77 9.40 9.14 -0.01
N LYS A 78 10.67 9.49 0.22
CA LYS A 78 11.82 8.60 0.04
C LYS A 78 11.79 7.38 0.96
N ASP A 79 11.17 7.51 2.13
CA ASP A 79 11.18 6.50 3.20
C ASP A 79 10.06 5.46 3.02
N TYR A 80 9.02 5.77 2.22
CA TYR A 80 7.98 4.80 1.91
C TYR A 80 8.49 3.76 0.91
N GLU A 81 8.39 2.50 1.27
CA GLU A 81 8.67 1.35 0.40
C GLU A 81 7.41 0.90 -0.34
N ILE A 82 6.26 1.06 0.30
CA ILE A 82 4.96 0.64 -0.21
C ILE A 82 4.02 1.84 -0.31
N ILE A 83 3.49 2.07 -1.50
CA ILE A 83 2.33 2.93 -1.73
C ILE A 83 1.10 2.03 -1.80
N TYR A 84 0.25 2.12 -0.79
CA TYR A 84 -0.89 1.24 -0.58
C TYR A 84 -2.18 1.98 -0.91
N LEU A 85 -2.83 1.61 -2.00
CA LEU A 85 -4.09 2.20 -2.45
C LEU A 85 -5.25 1.24 -2.14
N VAL A 86 -6.09 1.61 -1.17
CA VAL A 86 -7.28 0.86 -0.77
C VAL A 86 -8.49 1.48 -1.45
N MET A 87 -8.83 0.96 -2.62
CA MET A 87 -9.82 1.57 -3.51
C MET A 87 -10.86 0.55 -3.95
N HIS A 88 -12.06 1.02 -4.26
CA HIS A 88 -13.01 0.21 -5.03
C HIS A 88 -12.67 0.32 -6.52
N GLY A 89 -12.97 -0.74 -7.28
CA GLY A 89 -12.76 -0.71 -8.73
C GLY A 89 -12.88 -2.08 -9.37
N GLU A 90 -12.64 -2.11 -10.67
CA GLU A 90 -12.61 -3.33 -11.48
C GLU A 90 -11.96 -3.09 -12.84
N ALA A 91 -11.46 -4.17 -13.45
CA ALA A 91 -10.98 -4.16 -14.83
C ALA A 91 -9.98 -3.02 -15.12
N ASN A 92 -8.87 -2.98 -14.35
CA ASN A 92 -7.81 -1.99 -14.49
C ASN A 92 -8.26 -0.54 -14.28
N SER A 93 -9.28 -0.34 -13.42
CA SER A 93 -9.76 0.98 -13.03
C SER A 93 -10.10 1.02 -11.55
N ILE A 94 -9.90 2.17 -10.92
CA ILE A 94 -10.46 2.49 -9.61
C ILE A 94 -11.76 3.29 -9.77
N CYS A 95 -12.65 3.21 -8.78
CA CYS A 95 -13.93 3.93 -8.77
C CYS A 95 -14.04 4.76 -7.50
N LEU A 96 -14.21 6.05 -7.65
CA LEU A 96 -14.48 7.01 -6.58
C LEU A 96 -15.70 7.85 -6.93
N ASN A 97 -16.70 7.87 -6.05
CA ASN A 97 -17.93 8.66 -6.24
C ASN A 97 -18.55 8.48 -7.64
N ASP A 98 -18.68 7.23 -8.11
CA ASP A 98 -19.19 6.83 -9.44
C ASP A 98 -18.33 7.24 -10.64
N TYR A 99 -17.14 7.82 -10.43
CA TYR A 99 -16.17 8.09 -11.48
C TYR A 99 -15.11 6.99 -11.54
N TYR A 100 -14.77 6.56 -12.75
CA TYR A 100 -13.74 5.57 -13.02
C TYR A 100 -12.46 6.25 -13.47
N TYR A 101 -11.35 5.82 -12.89
CA TYR A 101 -10.00 6.28 -13.19
C TYR A 101 -9.15 5.08 -13.55
N THR A 102 -8.59 5.08 -14.75
CA THR A 102 -7.81 3.93 -15.24
C THR A 102 -6.47 3.80 -14.51
N LEU A 103 -5.92 2.59 -14.46
CA LEU A 103 -4.58 2.39 -13.90
C LEU A 103 -3.49 3.10 -14.73
N GLN A 104 -3.72 3.32 -16.03
CA GLN A 104 -2.82 4.13 -16.85
C GLN A 104 -2.78 5.58 -16.37
N GLU A 105 -3.92 6.21 -16.09
CA GLU A 105 -3.99 7.56 -15.55
C GLU A 105 -3.32 7.65 -14.16
N ILE A 106 -3.49 6.61 -13.31
CA ILE A 106 -2.78 6.50 -12.04
C ILE A 106 -1.26 6.42 -12.27
N ALA A 107 -0.80 5.60 -13.22
CA ALA A 107 0.61 5.47 -13.55
C ALA A 107 1.22 6.81 -14.00
N GLU A 108 0.50 7.57 -14.82
CA GLU A 108 0.92 8.88 -15.30
C GLU A 108 1.10 9.91 -14.17
N LEU A 109 0.27 9.85 -13.11
CA LEU A 109 0.44 10.71 -11.93
C LEU A 109 1.79 10.49 -11.23
N PHE A 110 2.31 9.29 -11.27
CA PHE A 110 3.60 8.97 -10.64
C PHE A 110 4.82 9.28 -11.51
N GLU A 111 4.72 9.20 -12.81
CA GLU A 111 5.73 9.56 -13.84
C GLU A 111 7.20 9.35 -13.40
N GLY A 112 7.62 8.08 -13.27
CA GLY A 112 9.00 7.69 -12.93
C GLY A 112 9.41 7.91 -11.47
N ARG A 113 8.50 8.31 -10.60
CA ARG A 113 8.81 8.69 -9.21
C ARG A 113 8.78 7.52 -8.23
N LEU A 114 8.24 6.35 -8.63
CA LEU A 114 8.15 5.19 -7.76
C LEU A 114 9.40 4.28 -7.77
N LYS A 115 10.56 4.81 -8.15
CA LYS A 115 11.78 4.01 -8.23
C LYS A 115 12.07 3.28 -6.92
N GLY A 116 12.15 1.95 -7.01
CA GLY A 116 12.41 1.07 -5.87
C GLY A 116 11.21 0.78 -4.98
N LYS A 117 10.04 1.37 -5.25
CA LYS A 117 8.82 1.22 -4.44
C LYS A 117 7.87 0.19 -5.05
N ILE A 118 6.98 -0.34 -4.21
CA ILE A 118 5.86 -1.17 -4.63
C ILE A 118 4.59 -0.31 -4.62
N LEU A 119 3.78 -0.41 -5.68
CA LEU A 119 2.41 0.07 -5.67
C LEU A 119 1.47 -1.11 -5.46
N HIS A 120 0.71 -1.11 -4.37
CA HIS A 120 -0.22 -2.18 -4.01
C HIS A 120 -1.66 -1.69 -4.01
N PHE A 121 -2.50 -2.37 -4.80
CA PHE A 121 -3.94 -2.12 -4.85
C PHE A 121 -4.69 -3.15 -4.02
N SER A 122 -5.53 -2.68 -3.11
CA SER A 122 -6.32 -3.53 -2.21
C SER A 122 -7.81 -3.25 -2.33
N ASN A 123 -8.58 -4.20 -1.83
CA ASN A 123 -10.02 -4.12 -1.62
C ASN A 123 -10.90 -4.19 -2.89
N ALA A 124 -10.31 -4.54 -4.05
CA ALA A 124 -11.06 -4.71 -5.28
C ALA A 124 -10.37 -5.64 -6.28
N LYS A 125 -11.12 -6.12 -7.26
CA LYS A 125 -10.64 -6.85 -8.43
C LYS A 125 -10.10 -5.87 -9.50
N ILE A 126 -9.15 -5.06 -9.09
CA ILE A 126 -8.64 -3.98 -9.95
C ILE A 126 -7.61 -4.50 -10.95
N LEU A 127 -6.74 -5.41 -10.53
CA LEU A 127 -5.51 -5.69 -11.24
C LEU A 127 -5.69 -6.86 -12.23
N ASP A 128 -5.83 -6.55 -13.50
CA ASP A 128 -5.94 -7.53 -14.60
C ASP A 128 -5.11 -7.07 -15.82
N LEU A 129 -3.83 -6.75 -15.57
CA LEU A 129 -2.91 -6.29 -16.60
C LEU A 129 -2.40 -7.47 -17.43
N ASP A 130 -2.32 -7.30 -18.74
CA ASP A 130 -1.56 -8.18 -19.60
C ASP A 130 -0.05 -7.85 -19.55
N GLU A 131 0.76 -8.56 -20.32
CA GLU A 131 2.22 -8.39 -20.34
C GLU A 131 2.63 -6.98 -20.83
N GLU A 132 1.96 -6.46 -21.85
CA GLU A 132 2.24 -5.14 -22.43
C GLU A 132 1.79 -4.02 -21.47
N GLU A 133 0.60 -4.14 -20.90
CA GLU A 133 0.06 -3.20 -19.93
C GLU A 133 0.89 -3.15 -18.65
N SER A 134 1.31 -4.29 -18.13
CA SER A 134 2.13 -4.37 -16.93
C SER A 134 3.53 -3.78 -17.13
N GLN A 135 4.15 -4.07 -18.28
CA GLN A 135 5.44 -3.49 -18.64
C GLN A 135 5.31 -1.96 -18.78
N TYR A 136 4.28 -1.48 -19.50
CA TYR A 136 4.03 -0.05 -19.63
C TYR A 136 3.86 0.62 -18.26
N PHE A 137 3.07 -0.01 -17.35
CA PHE A 137 2.82 0.53 -16.02
C PHE A 137 4.13 0.65 -15.20
N LEU A 138 4.96 -0.38 -15.23
CA LEU A 138 6.26 -0.37 -14.53
C LEU A 138 7.22 0.67 -15.13
N ASP A 139 7.28 0.76 -16.45
CA ASP A 139 8.16 1.71 -17.16
C ASP A 139 7.76 3.16 -16.87
N ILE A 140 6.47 3.49 -16.91
CA ILE A 140 6.00 4.85 -16.70
C ILE A 140 6.10 5.29 -15.23
N THR A 141 5.84 4.39 -14.29
CA THR A 141 5.91 4.71 -12.85
C THR A 141 7.33 4.62 -12.30
N GLY A 142 8.18 3.80 -12.90
CA GLY A 142 9.47 3.41 -12.35
C GLY A 142 9.38 2.50 -11.12
N ALA A 143 8.21 1.95 -10.81
CA ALA A 143 8.02 1.08 -9.66
C ALA A 143 8.85 -0.20 -9.76
N LYS A 144 9.29 -0.74 -8.62
CA LYS A 144 9.91 -2.06 -8.51
C LYS A 144 8.89 -3.16 -8.82
N ALA A 145 7.66 -2.96 -8.38
CA ALA A 145 6.56 -3.88 -8.66
C ALA A 145 5.21 -3.18 -8.51
N VAL A 146 4.20 -3.74 -9.18
CA VAL A 146 2.79 -3.46 -8.93
C VAL A 146 2.09 -4.74 -8.50
N SER A 147 1.28 -4.69 -7.45
CA SER A 147 0.59 -5.85 -6.88
C SER A 147 -0.85 -5.53 -6.53
N GLY A 148 -1.66 -6.57 -6.41
CA GLY A 148 -3.07 -6.43 -6.07
C GLY A 148 -3.83 -7.73 -6.36
N TYR A 149 -5.12 -7.59 -6.68
CA TYR A 149 -6.05 -8.71 -6.81
C TYR A 149 -6.80 -8.65 -8.13
N GLY A 150 -6.85 -9.78 -8.83
CA GLY A 150 -7.62 -9.97 -10.06
C GLY A 150 -9.08 -10.39 -9.78
N ASN A 151 -9.40 -10.75 -8.54
CA ASN A 151 -10.73 -11.21 -8.16
C ASN A 151 -11.16 -10.63 -6.80
N ALA A 152 -12.48 -10.49 -6.62
CA ALA A 152 -13.08 -10.16 -5.33
C ALA A 152 -14.09 -11.24 -4.97
N TYR A 153 -14.12 -11.64 -3.70
CA TYR A 153 -15.04 -12.66 -3.22
C TYR A 153 -15.86 -12.12 -2.04
N ASN A 154 -17.18 -12.21 -2.14
CA ASN A 154 -18.08 -11.68 -1.12
C ASN A 154 -17.78 -12.27 0.26
N GLY A 155 -17.55 -11.40 1.24
CA GLY A 155 -17.26 -11.78 2.63
C GLY A 155 -15.82 -12.18 2.90
N VAL A 156 -14.92 -12.04 1.91
CA VAL A 156 -13.48 -12.22 2.10
C VAL A 156 -12.78 -10.88 1.88
N SER A 157 -12.12 -10.41 2.92
CA SER A 157 -11.27 -9.22 2.86
C SER A 157 -9.84 -9.59 2.49
N SER A 158 -9.18 -8.73 1.72
CA SER A 158 -7.75 -8.85 1.41
C SER A 158 -6.84 -8.45 2.58
N ALA A 159 -7.36 -7.71 3.56
CA ALA A 159 -6.58 -7.06 4.62
C ALA A 159 -5.59 -7.98 5.36
N ASN A 160 -5.93 -9.25 5.57
CA ASN A 160 -5.02 -10.21 6.21
C ASN A 160 -3.90 -10.65 5.26
N LEU A 161 -4.19 -10.76 3.96
CA LEU A 161 -3.19 -11.10 2.95
C LEU A 161 -2.26 -9.90 2.70
N ASP A 162 -2.81 -8.68 2.67
CA ASP A 162 -2.03 -7.44 2.56
C ASP A 162 -1.02 -7.34 3.71
N LYS A 163 -1.47 -7.58 4.97
CA LYS A 163 -0.58 -7.59 6.14
C LYS A 163 0.53 -8.64 6.03
N ALA A 164 0.20 -9.84 5.57
CA ALA A 164 1.17 -10.90 5.38
C ALA A 164 2.21 -10.53 4.31
N PHE A 165 1.75 -9.97 3.18
CA PHE A 165 2.60 -9.51 2.10
C PHE A 165 3.55 -8.39 2.55
N PHE A 166 3.05 -7.36 3.24
CA PHE A 166 3.87 -6.25 3.71
C PHE A 166 4.91 -6.68 4.75
N ASN A 167 4.54 -7.63 5.63
CA ASN A 167 5.49 -8.16 6.59
C ASN A 167 6.60 -8.98 5.93
N LEU A 168 6.27 -9.81 4.96
CA LEU A 168 7.26 -10.58 4.20
C LEU A 168 8.19 -9.65 3.42
N PHE A 169 7.64 -8.64 2.75
CA PHE A 169 8.43 -7.68 2.01
C PHE A 169 9.40 -6.86 2.88
N LYS A 170 9.04 -6.58 4.12
CA LYS A 170 9.95 -5.93 5.07
C LYS A 170 11.11 -6.85 5.51
N GLU A 171 10.87 -8.17 5.52
CA GLU A 171 11.85 -9.17 5.95
C GLU A 171 12.81 -9.56 4.81
N ASP A 172 12.36 -9.50 3.55
CA ASP A 172 13.10 -9.93 2.37
C ASP A 172 12.88 -8.99 1.18
N ASP A 173 13.97 -8.61 0.50
CA ASP A 173 13.96 -7.75 -0.68
C ASP A 173 13.72 -8.52 -1.99
N ASP A 174 13.87 -9.84 -1.99
CA ASP A 174 13.66 -10.66 -3.18
C ASP A 174 12.17 -10.93 -3.39
N MET A 175 11.62 -10.31 -4.44
CA MET A 175 10.21 -10.41 -4.77
C MET A 175 9.76 -11.85 -5.07
N PHE A 176 10.64 -12.67 -5.62
CA PHE A 176 10.33 -14.07 -5.90
C PHE A 176 10.15 -14.86 -4.60
N GLU A 177 11.07 -14.72 -3.65
CA GLU A 177 11.01 -15.37 -2.34
C GLU A 177 9.79 -14.90 -1.55
N VAL A 178 9.51 -13.59 -1.54
CA VAL A 178 8.32 -13.02 -0.88
C VAL A 178 7.03 -13.62 -1.42
N VAL A 179 6.88 -13.72 -2.75
CA VAL A 179 5.66 -14.26 -3.37
C VAL A 179 5.56 -15.77 -3.16
N GLU A 180 6.67 -16.51 -3.26
CA GLU A 180 6.67 -17.96 -3.01
C GLU A 180 6.23 -18.24 -1.56
N GLU A 181 6.78 -17.53 -0.58
CA GLU A 181 6.42 -17.72 0.81
C GLU A 181 4.98 -17.28 1.12
N LEU A 182 4.51 -16.17 0.50
CA LEU A 182 3.13 -15.74 0.60
C LEU A 182 2.17 -16.84 0.11
N HIS A 183 2.47 -17.43 -1.06
CA HIS A 183 1.68 -18.54 -1.60
C HIS A 183 1.78 -19.81 -0.75
N GLN A 184 2.94 -20.13 -0.21
CA GLN A 184 3.08 -21.29 0.66
C GLN A 184 2.24 -21.16 1.95
N ARG A 185 2.24 -19.98 2.56
CA ARG A 185 1.53 -19.73 3.82
C ARG A 185 0.03 -19.47 3.63
N HIS A 186 -0.38 -18.87 2.49
CA HIS A 186 -1.73 -18.33 2.26
C HIS A 186 -2.35 -18.80 0.94
N TYR A 187 -1.98 -19.97 0.43
CA TYR A 187 -2.35 -20.48 -0.90
C TYR A 187 -3.83 -20.31 -1.23
N ASN A 188 -4.73 -20.72 -0.34
CA ASN A 188 -6.17 -20.69 -0.59
C ASN A 188 -6.68 -19.26 -0.77
N VAL A 189 -6.18 -18.31 0.01
CA VAL A 189 -6.60 -16.90 -0.07
C VAL A 189 -5.98 -16.23 -1.29
N CYS A 190 -4.71 -16.47 -1.58
CA CYS A 190 -4.06 -15.99 -2.79
C CYS A 190 -4.80 -16.44 -4.05
N LYS A 191 -5.18 -17.72 -4.10
CA LYS A 191 -5.95 -18.29 -5.22
C LYS A 191 -7.37 -17.74 -5.30
N LEU A 192 -8.04 -17.54 -4.16
CA LEU A 192 -9.42 -17.07 -4.12
C LEU A 192 -9.55 -15.62 -4.59
N LEU A 193 -8.61 -14.75 -4.15
CA LEU A 193 -8.55 -13.35 -4.50
C LEU A 193 -7.75 -13.10 -5.78
N ASP A 194 -7.12 -14.13 -6.34
CA ASP A 194 -6.23 -14.02 -7.50
C ASP A 194 -5.15 -12.95 -7.27
N PHE A 195 -4.32 -13.20 -6.24
CA PHE A 195 -3.19 -12.30 -5.94
C PHE A 195 -2.24 -12.25 -7.13
N ARG A 196 -1.95 -11.05 -7.58
CA ARG A 196 -1.09 -10.76 -8.72
C ARG A 196 0.04 -9.84 -8.34
N LEU A 197 1.21 -10.10 -8.93
CA LEU A 197 2.37 -9.25 -8.82
C LEU A 197 3.08 -9.21 -10.17
N TYR A 198 3.37 -8.00 -10.63
CA TYR A 198 4.14 -7.70 -11.85
C TYR A 198 5.40 -6.96 -11.45
N TYR A 199 6.59 -7.40 -11.93
CA TYR A 199 7.90 -6.84 -11.58
C TYR A 199 8.95 -7.10 -12.67
#